data_0522d127860d1c3c2bb98806b5789c6e
#
_entry.id   0522d127860d1c3c2bb98806b5789c6e
#
_cell.length_a   1.000
_cell.length_b   1.000
_cell.length_c   1.000
_cell.angle_alpha   90.00
_cell.angle_beta   90.00
_cell.angle_gamma   90.00
#
_symmetry.space_group_name_H-M   'P 1'
#
loop_
_entity.id
_entity.type
_entity.pdbx_description
1 polymer ?
#
loop_
_entity_poly.entity_id
_entity_poly.type
_entity_poly.pdbx_seq_one_letter_code
_entity_poly.pdbx_strand_id
1 'polypeptide(L)'
;MREGFGRGPQRETPSPPPREFSNLSHPWKNLGGIKSTAVRNIDGSINNIKEDDEEDVVDLAANSLLNKLIRQSLVESSHRVEVLQKDPSSPLYSVKTFEELRLKEELLKGIYAMGFNRPSKIQEMALPMMLAHPPQNLIAQSQSGTGKTAAFVLAMLSRVNALELFPQCLCLAPTYELALQTGRVVEQMGKFCVDVQVMYAIRGNRIPRGTDITKQIIIGTPGTVLDWCFKLKLIDLTKIRVFVLDEADVMIDTQGFSDHSVRIQRALPSECQMLLFSATFEDSVWHFAERIIPDPNVIKLRKEELTLNNIRQYYVLCEHRKDKYQALCNIYGSITIGQAIIFCQTRQNAKWLTVEMIQDGHQVSLLSGELTVEQRASIIQRFRDGKEKVLITTNVCARGIDVKQVTIVVNFDLPVKQGEEPDYETYLHRIGRTGRFGKKGLAFNMIEVDKLPSLMKIQDHFNSSIKQLNAEDMDEIEKIDY
;
A
#
# COMPACT_ATOMS: atom_id res chain seq x y z
N MET A 1 10.57 55.37 54.08
CA MET A 1 12.04 55.28 54.15
C MET A 1 12.33 53.90 53.56
N ARG A 2 12.56 53.73 52.25
CA ARG A 2 13.79 53.92 51.50
C ARG A 2 14.90 53.01 52.06
N GLU A 3 15.27 52.00 51.28
CA GLU A 3 16.45 52.10 50.45
C GLU A 3 16.46 51.01 49.40
N GLY A 4 16.79 51.39 48.18
CA GLY A 4 16.95 50.58 47.02
C GLY A 4 18.41 50.11 46.94
N PHE A 5 18.54 48.87 46.33
CA PHE A 5 19.84 48.39 45.91
C PHE A 5 19.83 48.22 44.41
N GLY A 6 20.75 48.91 43.78
CA GLY A 6 20.98 48.86 42.32
C GLY A 6 21.55 47.54 41.85
N ARG A 7 21.07 47.11 40.71
CA ARG A 7 21.68 46.00 39.92
C ARG A 7 22.80 46.58 39.05
N GLY A 8 24.03 46.12 39.26
CA GLY A 8 25.17 46.37 38.38
C GLY A 8 25.02 45.58 37.04
N PRO A 9 25.72 45.99 36.00
CA PRO A 9 25.57 45.43 34.65
C PRO A 9 26.21 44.04 34.56
N GLN A 10 25.44 43.08 34.04
CA GLN A 10 25.94 41.77 33.65
C GLN A 10 26.79 41.92 32.37
N ARG A 11 28.02 41.43 32.41
CA ARG A 11 28.92 41.31 31.26
C ARG A 11 28.39 40.21 30.33
N GLU A 12 28.04 40.59 29.13
CA GLU A 12 27.80 39.68 28.02
C GLU A 12 29.12 39.01 27.61
N THR A 13 29.15 37.68 27.63
CA THR A 13 30.22 36.89 27.00
C THR A 13 29.91 36.76 25.54
N PRO A 14 30.84 36.99 24.62
CA PRO A 14 30.62 36.88 23.20
C PRO A 14 30.43 35.39 22.77
N SER A 15 29.39 35.13 22.01
CA SER A 15 29.15 33.86 21.32
C SER A 15 30.26 33.57 20.29
N PRO A 16 30.70 32.32 20.17
CA PRO A 16 31.68 31.95 19.14
C PRO A 16 31.09 32.06 17.72
N PRO A 17 31.94 32.40 16.74
CA PRO A 17 31.51 32.58 15.36
C PRO A 17 31.06 31.23 14.72
N PRO A 18 30.17 31.25 13.70
CA PRO A 18 29.74 30.05 13.03
C PRO A 18 30.92 29.40 12.28
N ARG A 19 31.11 28.11 12.49
CA ARG A 19 32.07 27.32 11.72
C ARG A 19 31.56 27.20 10.29
N GLU A 20 32.29 27.75 9.36
CA GLU A 20 32.19 27.50 7.94
C GLU A 20 32.45 26.00 7.69
N PHE A 21 31.43 25.30 7.19
CA PHE A 21 31.61 23.99 6.55
C PHE A 21 32.07 24.21 5.10
N SER A 22 33.38 24.39 4.95
CA SER A 22 34.03 24.32 3.66
C SER A 22 34.26 22.85 3.29
N ASN A 23 33.72 22.47 2.12
CA ASN A 23 34.23 21.41 1.26
C ASN A 23 34.34 19.98 1.84
N LEU A 24 33.23 19.24 1.80
CA LEU A 24 33.27 17.81 1.56
C LEU A 24 32.88 17.55 0.10
N SER A 25 33.91 17.34 -0.70
CA SER A 25 33.86 16.93 -2.11
C SER A 25 33.02 15.66 -2.26
N HIS A 26 32.04 15.72 -3.16
CA HIS A 26 31.25 14.59 -3.60
C HIS A 26 32.13 13.50 -4.25
N PRO A 27 32.06 12.21 -3.84
CA PRO A 27 32.82 11.12 -4.45
C PRO A 27 32.23 10.61 -5.78
N TRP A 28 31.33 11.32 -6.43
CA TRP A 28 30.63 10.81 -7.61
C TRP A 28 30.97 11.51 -8.93
N LYS A 29 32.12 12.19 -9.00
CA LYS A 29 32.65 12.71 -10.27
C LYS A 29 33.94 11.97 -10.63
N ASN A 30 33.84 10.75 -11.03
CA ASN A 30 34.84 10.08 -11.91
C ASN A 30 34.43 8.63 -12.17
N LEU A 31 33.53 8.43 -13.11
CA LEU A 31 33.49 7.23 -13.93
C LEU A 31 33.34 7.71 -15.37
N GLY A 32 34.47 7.64 -16.04
CA GLY A 32 34.71 8.19 -17.35
C GLY A 32 33.83 7.59 -18.43
N GLY A 33 33.58 8.45 -19.41
CA GLY A 33 32.86 8.13 -20.61
C GLY A 33 33.47 6.97 -21.39
N ILE A 34 32.61 6.04 -21.76
CA ILE A 34 32.86 5.10 -22.83
C ILE A 34 32.61 5.88 -24.12
N LYS A 35 33.68 6.19 -24.82
CA LYS A 35 33.63 6.75 -26.18
C LYS A 35 33.06 5.67 -27.10
N SER A 36 31.93 5.93 -27.73
CA SER A 36 31.46 5.20 -28.89
C SER A 36 32.45 5.43 -30.04
N THR A 37 33.17 4.43 -30.43
CA THR A 37 33.96 4.40 -31.69
C THR A 37 32.98 4.13 -32.83
N ALA A 38 32.64 5.21 -33.54
CA ALA A 38 31.97 5.10 -34.83
C ALA A 38 32.96 4.54 -35.86
N VAL A 39 32.75 3.31 -36.30
CA VAL A 39 33.38 2.79 -37.51
C VAL A 39 32.56 3.28 -38.70
N ARG A 40 33.15 4.16 -39.50
CA ARG A 40 32.61 4.54 -40.79
C ARG A 40 32.91 3.43 -41.79
N ASN A 41 31.89 2.75 -42.25
CA ASN A 41 31.98 1.99 -43.48
C ASN A 41 31.54 2.87 -44.67
N ILE A 42 32.34 2.82 -45.71
CA ILE A 42 32.12 3.52 -46.98
C ILE A 42 31.16 2.67 -47.78
N ASP A 43 29.88 2.97 -47.65
CA ASP A 43 28.86 2.89 -48.76
C ASP A 43 27.52 3.38 -48.21
N GLY A 44 26.94 4.30 -48.95
CA GLY A 44 25.71 5.01 -48.56
C GLY A 44 24.46 4.19 -48.87
N SER A 45 24.06 3.33 -47.97
CA SER A 45 22.68 2.82 -47.92
C SER A 45 22.24 2.65 -46.47
N ILE A 46 21.22 3.41 -46.09
CA ILE A 46 20.56 3.33 -44.81
C ILE A 46 19.60 2.13 -44.89
N ASN A 47 19.97 1.01 -44.31
CA ASN A 47 19.04 -0.04 -44.00
C ASN A 47 18.67 0.06 -42.52
N ASN A 48 17.48 0.59 -42.24
CA ASN A 48 16.83 0.45 -40.95
C ASN A 48 16.47 -1.03 -40.73
N ILE A 49 17.28 -1.75 -40.01
CA ILE A 49 16.92 -3.06 -39.47
C ILE A 49 16.29 -2.81 -38.09
N LYS A 50 15.04 -3.14 -37.97
CA LYS A 50 14.30 -3.20 -36.70
C LYS A 50 14.89 -4.36 -35.88
N GLU A 51 15.69 -4.03 -34.86
CA GLU A 51 16.20 -4.97 -33.87
C GLU A 51 15.37 -4.95 -32.54
N ASP A 52 14.23 -4.26 -32.51
CA ASP A 52 13.46 -4.06 -31.25
C ASP A 52 12.41 -5.14 -30.96
N ASP A 53 12.16 -6.10 -31.87
CA ASP A 53 11.04 -7.06 -31.69
C ASP A 53 11.46 -8.40 -31.06
N GLU A 54 12.75 -8.75 -30.98
CA GLU A 54 13.18 -10.07 -30.44
C GLU A 54 13.42 -10.06 -28.92
N GLU A 55 13.86 -8.97 -28.31
CA GLU A 55 14.05 -8.87 -26.85
C GLU A 55 12.71 -8.86 -26.10
N ASP A 56 11.68 -8.20 -26.64
CA ASP A 56 10.34 -8.16 -26.03
C ASP A 56 9.63 -9.54 -26.07
N VAL A 57 9.87 -10.37 -27.09
CA VAL A 57 9.25 -11.71 -27.23
C VAL A 57 9.87 -12.70 -26.26
N VAL A 58 11.20 -12.64 -26.03
CA VAL A 58 11.89 -13.49 -25.07
C VAL A 58 11.49 -13.16 -23.63
N ASP A 59 11.27 -11.89 -23.31
CA ASP A 59 10.84 -11.45 -21.98
C ASP A 59 9.38 -11.84 -21.69
N LEU A 60 8.51 -11.80 -22.69
CA LEU A 60 7.13 -12.28 -22.60
C LEU A 60 7.02 -13.80 -22.37
N ALA A 61 7.86 -14.60 -23.03
CA ALA A 61 7.92 -16.04 -22.84
C ALA A 61 8.48 -16.42 -21.47
N ALA A 62 9.57 -15.76 -21.03
CA ALA A 62 10.16 -15.93 -19.70
C ALA A 62 9.18 -15.53 -18.59
N ASN A 63 8.49 -14.41 -18.73
CA ASN A 63 7.44 -13.98 -17.82
C ASN A 63 6.23 -14.91 -17.79
N SER A 64 5.84 -15.51 -18.92
CA SER A 64 4.78 -16.51 -18.99
C SER A 64 5.17 -17.80 -18.28
N LEU A 65 6.43 -18.26 -18.43
CA LEU A 65 6.95 -19.44 -17.74
C LEU A 65 7.10 -19.20 -16.23
N LEU A 66 7.61 -18.03 -15.84
CA LEU A 66 7.70 -17.61 -14.44
C LEU A 66 6.31 -17.54 -13.79
N ASN A 67 5.32 -16.99 -14.50
CA ASN A 67 3.94 -16.97 -14.04
C ASN A 67 3.33 -18.36 -13.93
N LYS A 68 3.70 -19.31 -14.78
CA LYS A 68 3.27 -20.73 -14.66
C LYS A 68 3.90 -21.41 -13.45
N LEU A 69 5.19 -21.21 -13.19
CA LEU A 69 5.88 -21.75 -12.02
C LEU A 69 5.34 -21.16 -10.71
N ILE A 70 5.07 -19.84 -10.69
CA ILE A 70 4.45 -19.17 -9.54
C ILE A 70 3.05 -19.74 -9.26
N ARG A 71 2.28 -20.10 -10.29
CA ARG A 71 0.93 -20.68 -10.14
C ARG A 71 0.92 -22.07 -9.49
N GLN A 72 1.97 -22.85 -9.66
CA GLN A 72 2.08 -24.19 -9.04
C GLN A 72 2.36 -24.11 -7.53
N SER A 73 2.84 -22.97 -7.03
CA SER A 73 3.15 -22.72 -5.63
C SER A 73 2.08 -21.90 -4.88
N LEU A 74 0.97 -21.52 -5.54
CA LEU A 74 -0.10 -20.75 -4.91
C LEU A 74 -0.94 -21.62 -3.98
N VAL A 75 -1.11 -21.18 -2.74
CA VAL A 75 -2.02 -21.79 -1.78
C VAL A 75 -3.45 -21.39 -2.13
N GLU A 76 -4.34 -22.36 -2.36
CA GLU A 76 -5.76 -22.06 -2.55
C GLU A 76 -6.35 -21.52 -1.24
N SER A 77 -7.03 -20.36 -1.34
CA SER A 77 -7.73 -19.78 -0.19
C SER A 77 -8.94 -20.63 0.16
N SER A 78 -8.94 -21.21 1.36
CA SER A 78 -10.07 -21.97 1.93
C SER A 78 -11.11 -21.07 2.60
N HIS A 79 -10.97 -19.74 2.51
CA HIS A 79 -11.82 -18.80 3.22
C HIS A 79 -13.30 -18.92 2.83
N ARG A 80 -14.15 -19.04 3.83
CA ARG A 80 -15.60 -18.91 3.70
C ARG A 80 -16.00 -17.46 3.91
N VAL A 81 -16.69 -16.91 2.93
CA VAL A 81 -17.17 -15.52 2.95
C VAL A 81 -18.62 -15.52 3.43
N GLU A 82 -18.92 -14.71 4.41
CA GLU A 82 -20.30 -14.45 4.84
C GLU A 82 -20.84 -13.25 4.08
N VAL A 83 -22.00 -13.42 3.44
CA VAL A 83 -22.66 -12.36 2.67
C VAL A 83 -23.98 -12.04 3.33
N LEU A 84 -24.12 -10.81 3.79
CA LEU A 84 -25.39 -10.27 4.27
C LEU A 84 -25.96 -9.40 3.15
N GLN A 85 -27.04 -9.87 2.53
CA GLN A 85 -27.71 -9.15 1.44
C GLN A 85 -28.73 -8.17 2.02
N LYS A 86 -28.87 -7.00 1.37
CA LYS A 86 -29.94 -6.04 1.62
C LYS A 86 -31.33 -6.70 1.40
N ASP A 87 -31.46 -7.45 0.32
CA ASP A 87 -32.64 -8.25 0.00
C ASP A 87 -32.31 -9.74 0.09
N PRO A 88 -32.74 -10.44 1.18
CA PRO A 88 -32.47 -11.87 1.35
C PRO A 88 -33.07 -12.76 0.26
N SER A 89 -34.05 -12.24 -0.48
CA SER A 89 -34.71 -12.99 -1.60
C SER A 89 -33.94 -12.87 -2.91
N SER A 90 -32.98 -11.93 -3.01
CA SER A 90 -32.14 -11.78 -4.19
C SER A 90 -31.19 -12.95 -4.32
N PRO A 91 -31.10 -13.62 -5.48
CA PRO A 91 -30.21 -14.75 -5.64
C PRO A 91 -28.75 -14.31 -5.50
N LEU A 92 -27.98 -15.05 -4.68
CA LEU A 92 -26.52 -14.89 -4.56
C LEU A 92 -25.87 -15.40 -5.84
N TYR A 93 -25.46 -14.50 -6.72
CA TYR A 93 -24.65 -14.84 -7.86
C TYR A 93 -23.18 -14.82 -7.50
N SER A 94 -22.48 -15.91 -7.77
CA SER A 94 -21.03 -16.00 -7.71
C SER A 94 -20.53 -16.29 -9.11
N VAL A 95 -19.62 -15.48 -9.62
CA VAL A 95 -19.03 -15.64 -10.94
C VAL A 95 -17.70 -16.36 -10.82
N LYS A 96 -17.42 -17.28 -11.75
CA LYS A 96 -16.16 -18.04 -11.79
C LYS A 96 -15.21 -17.51 -12.85
N THR A 97 -15.73 -16.78 -13.81
CA THR A 97 -14.95 -16.19 -14.90
C THR A 97 -15.30 -14.71 -15.07
N PHE A 98 -14.43 -13.92 -15.67
CA PHE A 98 -14.71 -12.51 -15.95
C PHE A 98 -15.68 -12.32 -17.11
N GLU A 99 -15.82 -13.32 -17.99
CA GLU A 99 -16.78 -13.32 -19.11
C GLU A 99 -18.22 -13.33 -18.62
N GLU A 100 -18.51 -14.02 -17.52
CA GLU A 100 -19.84 -14.07 -16.90
C GLU A 100 -20.33 -12.67 -16.47
N LEU A 101 -19.42 -11.73 -16.25
CA LEU A 101 -19.74 -10.34 -15.84
C LEU A 101 -20.22 -9.47 -17.01
N ARG A 102 -20.17 -9.96 -18.25
CA ARG A 102 -20.57 -9.23 -19.46
C ARG A 102 -19.94 -7.84 -19.59
N LEU A 103 -18.67 -7.76 -19.27
CA LEU A 103 -17.88 -6.52 -19.36
C LEU A 103 -17.68 -6.08 -20.81
N LYS A 104 -17.39 -4.80 -21.01
CA LYS A 104 -16.93 -4.30 -22.30
C LYS A 104 -15.63 -5.02 -22.70
N GLU A 105 -15.45 -5.28 -23.99
CA GLU A 105 -14.30 -6.03 -24.50
C GLU A 105 -12.96 -5.38 -24.13
N GLU A 106 -12.90 -4.05 -24.14
CA GLU A 106 -11.71 -3.28 -23.78
C GLU A 106 -11.30 -3.51 -22.31
N LEU A 107 -12.29 -3.61 -21.40
CA LEU A 107 -12.03 -3.91 -19.98
C LEU A 107 -11.57 -5.35 -19.80
N LEU A 108 -12.18 -6.28 -20.51
CA LEU A 108 -11.80 -7.68 -20.44
C LEU A 108 -10.35 -7.88 -20.94
N LYS A 109 -9.97 -7.22 -22.05
CA LYS A 109 -8.58 -7.19 -22.53
C LYS A 109 -7.62 -6.60 -21.47
N GLY A 110 -8.03 -5.52 -20.78
CA GLY A 110 -7.25 -4.89 -19.73
C GLY A 110 -7.01 -5.83 -18.54
N ILE A 111 -8.04 -6.55 -18.09
CA ILE A 111 -7.95 -7.53 -17.00
C ILE A 111 -6.94 -8.64 -17.36
N TYR A 112 -7.03 -9.19 -18.57
CA TYR A 112 -6.12 -10.25 -19.01
C TYR A 112 -4.69 -9.77 -19.22
N ALA A 113 -4.51 -8.53 -19.72
CA ALA A 113 -3.20 -7.90 -19.85
C ALA A 113 -2.50 -7.72 -18.50
N MET A 114 -3.26 -7.55 -17.40
CA MET A 114 -2.72 -7.53 -16.04
C MET A 114 -2.40 -8.92 -15.47
N GLY A 115 -2.71 -9.99 -16.19
CA GLY A 115 -2.48 -11.38 -15.76
C GLY A 115 -3.58 -11.95 -14.86
N PHE A 116 -4.73 -11.30 -14.73
CA PHE A 116 -5.89 -11.84 -14.02
C PHE A 116 -6.65 -12.78 -14.95
N ASN A 117 -6.60 -14.10 -14.71
CA ASN A 117 -7.26 -15.09 -15.57
C ASN A 117 -8.61 -15.57 -14.99
N ARG A 118 -8.82 -15.43 -13.71
CA ARG A 118 -10.07 -15.73 -13.01
C ARG A 118 -10.26 -14.76 -11.84
N PRO A 119 -11.50 -14.51 -11.44
CA PRO A 119 -11.79 -13.71 -10.24
C PRO A 119 -11.22 -14.37 -8.98
N SER A 120 -10.77 -13.55 -8.03
CA SER A 120 -10.47 -13.99 -6.67
C SER A 120 -11.76 -14.21 -5.88
N LYS A 121 -11.69 -14.84 -4.69
CA LYS A 121 -12.88 -15.10 -3.87
C LYS A 121 -13.70 -13.85 -3.55
N ILE A 122 -13.05 -12.75 -3.18
CA ILE A 122 -13.76 -11.48 -2.95
C ILE A 122 -14.36 -10.93 -4.24
N GLN A 123 -13.69 -11.09 -5.37
CA GLN A 123 -14.19 -10.63 -6.66
C GLN A 123 -15.37 -11.49 -7.15
N GLU A 124 -15.31 -12.83 -6.96
CA GLU A 124 -16.43 -13.75 -7.28
C GLU A 124 -17.75 -13.27 -6.66
N MET A 125 -17.69 -12.76 -5.43
CA MET A 125 -18.87 -12.36 -4.67
C MET A 125 -19.23 -10.87 -4.87
N ALA A 126 -18.22 -9.98 -4.88
CA ALA A 126 -18.44 -8.55 -4.90
C ALA A 126 -18.79 -8.00 -6.29
N LEU A 127 -18.14 -8.50 -7.36
CA LEU A 127 -18.34 -7.97 -8.70
C LEU A 127 -19.78 -8.06 -9.20
N PRO A 128 -20.51 -9.18 -9.03
CA PRO A 128 -21.93 -9.25 -9.44
C PRO A 128 -22.78 -8.17 -8.78
N MET A 129 -22.58 -7.89 -7.48
CA MET A 129 -23.31 -6.86 -6.73
C MET A 129 -22.92 -5.45 -7.19
N MET A 130 -21.61 -5.20 -7.37
CA MET A 130 -21.12 -3.88 -7.80
C MET A 130 -21.52 -3.54 -9.24
N LEU A 131 -21.66 -4.53 -10.12
CA LEU A 131 -22.00 -4.35 -11.53
C LEU A 131 -23.52 -4.48 -11.79
N ALA A 132 -24.31 -4.81 -10.78
CA ALA A 132 -25.77 -4.94 -10.89
C ALA A 132 -26.46 -3.66 -11.38
N HIS A 133 -27.64 -3.81 -11.96
CA HIS A 133 -28.54 -2.74 -12.30
C HIS A 133 -29.90 -2.97 -11.58
N PRO A 134 -30.35 -2.02 -10.77
CA PRO A 134 -29.71 -0.75 -10.37
C PRO A 134 -28.41 -0.96 -9.58
N PRO A 135 -27.53 0.05 -9.51
CA PRO A 135 -26.31 0.01 -8.72
C PRO A 135 -26.57 -0.32 -7.25
N GLN A 136 -25.79 -1.24 -6.68
CA GLN A 136 -25.93 -1.63 -5.27
C GLN A 136 -24.72 -1.13 -4.47
N ASN A 137 -24.99 -0.64 -3.26
CA ASN A 137 -23.95 -0.25 -2.32
C ASN A 137 -23.32 -1.48 -1.67
N LEU A 138 -22.04 -1.38 -1.33
CA LEU A 138 -21.30 -2.50 -0.78
C LEU A 138 -20.35 -2.07 0.34
N ILE A 139 -20.35 -2.84 1.42
CA ILE A 139 -19.29 -2.85 2.44
C ILE A 139 -18.57 -4.19 2.33
N ALA A 140 -17.27 -4.18 2.08
CA ALA A 140 -16.50 -5.41 1.88
C ALA A 140 -15.29 -5.48 2.80
N GLN A 141 -15.26 -6.52 3.65
CA GLN A 141 -14.09 -6.89 4.43
C GLN A 141 -13.23 -7.87 3.64
N SER A 142 -11.97 -7.55 3.48
CA SER A 142 -11.03 -8.47 2.86
C SER A 142 -9.59 -8.07 3.15
N GLN A 143 -8.74 -9.05 3.40
CA GLN A 143 -7.33 -8.82 3.67
C GLN A 143 -6.60 -8.12 2.51
N SER A 144 -5.43 -7.57 2.81
CA SER A 144 -4.56 -6.99 1.80
C SER A 144 -4.09 -8.07 0.79
N GLY A 145 -4.05 -7.71 -0.50
CA GLY A 145 -3.59 -8.65 -1.55
C GLY A 145 -4.65 -9.64 -2.06
N THR A 146 -5.90 -9.56 -1.63
CA THR A 146 -7.00 -10.43 -2.08
C THR A 146 -7.66 -9.97 -3.38
N GLY A 147 -7.31 -8.78 -3.89
CA GLY A 147 -7.85 -8.24 -5.13
C GLY A 147 -8.95 -7.19 -4.96
N LYS A 148 -9.13 -6.59 -3.76
CA LYS A 148 -10.08 -5.49 -3.50
C LYS A 148 -9.93 -4.34 -4.50
N THR A 149 -8.71 -3.83 -4.65
CA THR A 149 -8.43 -2.70 -5.54
C THR A 149 -8.86 -2.99 -6.98
N ALA A 150 -8.55 -4.17 -7.50
CA ALA A 150 -8.97 -4.55 -8.84
C ALA A 150 -10.50 -4.66 -8.96
N ALA A 151 -11.20 -5.10 -7.91
CA ALA A 151 -12.65 -5.18 -7.90
C ALA A 151 -13.32 -3.81 -8.03
N PHE A 152 -12.99 -2.85 -7.17
CA PHE A 152 -13.63 -1.54 -7.25
C PHE A 152 -13.14 -0.70 -8.44
N VAL A 153 -11.90 -0.89 -8.88
CA VAL A 153 -11.41 -0.26 -10.11
C VAL A 153 -12.23 -0.73 -11.32
N LEU A 154 -12.51 -2.03 -11.39
CA LEU A 154 -13.34 -2.58 -12.44
C LEU A 154 -14.77 -2.02 -12.38
N ALA A 155 -15.34 -1.88 -11.18
CA ALA A 155 -16.65 -1.25 -11.00
C ALA A 155 -16.65 0.21 -11.48
N MET A 156 -15.63 1.01 -11.11
CA MET A 156 -15.50 2.38 -11.59
C MET A 156 -15.40 2.46 -13.13
N LEU A 157 -14.48 1.69 -13.73
CA LEU A 157 -14.28 1.69 -15.18
C LEU A 157 -15.52 1.25 -15.96
N SER A 158 -16.30 0.32 -15.40
CA SER A 158 -17.56 -0.16 -16.00
C SER A 158 -18.66 0.90 -16.02
N ARG A 159 -18.65 1.84 -15.07
CA ARG A 159 -19.66 2.90 -14.90
C ARG A 159 -19.34 4.21 -15.60
N VAL A 160 -18.09 4.39 -16.02
CA VAL A 160 -17.66 5.61 -16.71
C VAL A 160 -18.25 5.65 -18.12
N ASN A 161 -18.80 6.82 -18.47
CA ASN A 161 -19.08 7.20 -19.83
C ASN A 161 -17.94 8.08 -20.36
N ALA A 162 -17.14 7.55 -21.26
CA ALA A 162 -15.97 8.23 -21.81
C ALA A 162 -16.29 9.51 -22.61
N LEU A 163 -17.51 9.61 -23.14
CA LEU A 163 -17.96 10.79 -23.90
C LEU A 163 -18.25 12.00 -22.99
N GLU A 164 -18.40 11.79 -21.70
CA GLU A 164 -18.69 12.86 -20.76
C GLU A 164 -17.40 13.30 -20.05
N LEU A 165 -16.93 14.48 -20.37
CA LEU A 165 -15.66 15.03 -19.92
C LEU A 165 -15.79 15.79 -18.58
N PHE A 166 -16.18 15.06 -17.53
CA PHE A 166 -16.24 15.53 -16.15
C PHE A 166 -16.04 14.37 -15.16
N PRO A 167 -15.71 14.65 -13.88
CA PRO A 167 -15.56 13.62 -12.85
C PRO A 167 -16.87 12.84 -12.61
N GLN A 168 -16.80 11.51 -12.75
CA GLN A 168 -17.92 10.57 -12.60
C GLN A 168 -17.66 9.56 -11.49
N CYS A 169 -16.39 9.27 -11.20
CA CYS A 169 -15.98 8.38 -10.13
C CYS A 169 -15.03 9.09 -9.19
N LEU A 170 -15.24 8.91 -7.89
CA LEU A 170 -14.42 9.48 -6.83
C LEU A 170 -13.95 8.39 -5.89
N CYS A 171 -12.64 8.21 -5.76
CA CYS A 171 -12.03 7.24 -4.84
C CYS A 171 -11.20 7.96 -3.78
N LEU A 172 -11.49 7.73 -2.51
CA LEU A 172 -10.71 8.21 -1.38
C LEU A 172 -9.77 7.12 -0.89
N ALA A 173 -8.50 7.48 -0.79
CA ALA A 173 -7.43 6.65 -0.20
C ALA A 173 -6.78 7.41 0.96
N PRO A 174 -6.45 6.73 2.09
CA PRO A 174 -5.92 7.42 3.27
C PRO A 174 -4.52 7.99 3.08
N THR A 175 -3.75 7.48 2.13
CA THR A 175 -2.38 7.92 1.89
C THR A 175 -2.15 8.29 0.42
N TYR A 176 -1.18 9.17 0.21
CA TYR A 176 -0.71 9.55 -1.12
C TYR A 176 -0.27 8.33 -1.95
N GLU A 177 0.48 7.44 -1.31
CA GLU A 177 1.05 6.24 -1.93
C GLU A 177 -0.03 5.29 -2.42
N LEU A 178 -1.08 5.09 -1.59
CA LEU A 178 -2.22 4.25 -1.97
C LEU A 178 -3.03 4.89 -3.09
N ALA A 179 -3.24 6.22 -3.06
CA ALA A 179 -3.91 6.93 -4.14
C ALA A 179 -3.19 6.73 -5.49
N LEU A 180 -1.86 6.88 -5.51
CA LEU A 180 -1.06 6.64 -6.72
C LEU A 180 -1.09 5.17 -7.15
N GLN A 181 -1.03 4.25 -6.19
CA GLN A 181 -1.10 2.81 -6.51
C GLN A 181 -2.45 2.45 -7.13
N THR A 182 -3.55 2.93 -6.55
CA THR A 182 -4.90 2.72 -7.08
C THR A 182 -5.02 3.30 -8.49
N GLY A 183 -4.49 4.52 -8.72
CA GLY A 183 -4.51 5.13 -10.04
C GLY A 183 -3.75 4.33 -11.09
N ARG A 184 -2.58 3.78 -10.74
CA ARG A 184 -1.85 2.86 -11.65
C ARG A 184 -2.67 1.62 -12.01
N VAL A 185 -3.44 1.07 -11.06
CA VAL A 185 -4.33 -0.05 -11.34
C VAL A 185 -5.43 0.37 -12.32
N VAL A 186 -5.99 1.59 -12.16
CA VAL A 186 -6.96 2.14 -13.12
C VAL A 186 -6.35 2.30 -14.52
N GLU A 187 -5.16 2.87 -14.62
CA GLU A 187 -4.44 3.07 -15.88
C GLU A 187 -4.10 1.74 -16.57
N GLN A 188 -3.63 0.75 -15.80
CA GLN A 188 -3.28 -0.58 -16.33
C GLN A 188 -4.52 -1.35 -16.78
N MET A 189 -5.57 -1.39 -15.95
CA MET A 189 -6.82 -2.08 -16.27
C MET A 189 -7.60 -1.39 -17.38
N GLY A 190 -7.59 -0.05 -17.37
CA GLY A 190 -8.21 0.78 -18.40
C GLY A 190 -7.35 1.02 -19.64
N LYS A 191 -6.23 0.31 -19.82
CA LYS A 191 -5.26 0.53 -20.91
C LYS A 191 -5.90 0.59 -22.32
N PHE A 192 -6.94 -0.18 -22.53
CA PHE A 192 -7.66 -0.25 -23.81
C PHE A 192 -8.89 0.67 -23.85
N CYS A 193 -9.24 1.32 -22.73
CA CYS A 193 -10.29 2.35 -22.63
C CYS A 193 -9.65 3.74 -22.82
N VAL A 194 -9.17 4.03 -24.04
CA VAL A 194 -8.28 5.16 -24.33
C VAL A 194 -8.84 6.55 -23.97
N ASP A 195 -10.16 6.70 -23.94
CA ASP A 195 -10.84 7.95 -23.63
C ASP A 195 -11.12 8.15 -22.13
N VAL A 196 -10.83 7.15 -21.30
CA VAL A 196 -11.00 7.25 -19.84
C VAL A 196 -9.69 7.67 -19.20
N GLN A 197 -9.74 8.74 -18.42
CA GLN A 197 -8.57 9.32 -17.80
C GLN A 197 -8.73 9.50 -16.29
N VAL A 198 -7.60 9.38 -15.59
CA VAL A 198 -7.49 9.53 -14.15
C VAL A 198 -6.86 10.87 -13.78
N MET A 199 -7.29 11.44 -12.66
CA MET A 199 -6.67 12.61 -12.03
C MET A 199 -6.46 12.37 -10.53
N TYR A 200 -5.34 12.87 -10.01
CA TYR A 200 -4.94 12.66 -8.63
C TYR A 200 -5.17 13.91 -7.79
N ALA A 201 -6.14 13.87 -6.89
CA ALA A 201 -6.42 14.91 -5.90
C ALA A 201 -5.59 14.67 -4.62
N ILE A 202 -4.30 14.97 -4.70
CA ILE A 202 -3.29 14.70 -3.68
C ILE A 202 -2.49 15.97 -3.36
N ARG A 203 -1.87 15.97 -2.18
CA ARG A 203 -1.04 17.11 -1.74
C ARG A 203 0.10 17.34 -2.73
N GLY A 204 0.28 18.58 -3.16
CA GLY A 204 1.30 18.97 -4.14
C GLY A 204 0.76 19.17 -5.55
N ASN A 205 -0.32 18.50 -5.92
CA ASN A 205 -0.99 18.73 -7.20
C ASN A 205 -1.85 20.00 -7.10
N ARG A 206 -1.29 21.13 -7.58
CA ARG A 206 -1.94 22.45 -7.53
C ARG A 206 -2.65 22.70 -8.85
N ILE A 207 -3.97 22.88 -8.79
CA ILE A 207 -4.80 23.25 -9.93
C ILE A 207 -5.26 24.69 -9.75
N PRO A 208 -5.16 25.55 -10.77
CA PRO A 208 -5.70 26.90 -10.73
C PRO A 208 -7.22 26.88 -10.50
N ARG A 209 -7.74 27.90 -9.81
CA ARG A 209 -9.19 28.09 -9.66
C ARG A 209 -9.83 28.32 -11.02
N GLY A 210 -11.01 27.76 -11.24
CA GLY A 210 -11.74 27.89 -12.49
C GLY A 210 -11.24 26.98 -13.61
N THR A 211 -10.33 26.05 -13.33
CA THR A 211 -9.96 25.01 -14.28
C THR A 211 -11.04 23.94 -14.33
N ASP A 212 -11.59 23.65 -15.48
CA ASP A 212 -12.51 22.54 -15.67
C ASP A 212 -11.75 21.22 -15.70
N ILE A 213 -12.15 20.30 -14.80
CA ILE A 213 -11.60 18.94 -14.79
C ILE A 213 -12.36 18.09 -15.79
N THR A 214 -11.67 17.67 -16.86
CA THR A 214 -12.23 16.82 -17.92
C THR A 214 -12.03 15.32 -17.66
N LYS A 215 -11.27 14.95 -16.62
CA LYS A 215 -10.97 13.55 -16.28
C LYS A 215 -12.13 12.91 -15.55
N GLN A 216 -12.49 11.69 -15.94
CA GLN A 216 -13.67 10.99 -15.44
C GLN A 216 -13.48 10.35 -14.06
N ILE A 217 -12.24 9.99 -13.72
CA ILE A 217 -11.94 9.32 -12.45
C ILE A 217 -11.01 10.19 -11.61
N ILE A 218 -11.44 10.51 -10.40
CA ILE A 218 -10.64 11.24 -9.41
C ILE A 218 -10.26 10.29 -8.28
N ILE A 219 -8.96 10.23 -7.97
CA ILE A 219 -8.43 9.48 -6.83
C ILE A 219 -7.65 10.43 -5.95
N GLY A 220 -7.93 10.43 -4.65
CA GLY A 220 -7.25 11.38 -3.78
C GLY A 220 -7.34 11.08 -2.30
N THR A 221 -6.66 11.92 -1.51
CA THR A 221 -6.76 11.87 -0.05
C THR A 221 -7.92 12.75 0.44
N PRO A 222 -8.62 12.35 1.51
CA PRO A 222 -9.86 13.01 1.95
C PRO A 222 -9.76 14.53 2.09
N GLY A 223 -8.67 15.04 2.69
CA GLY A 223 -8.48 16.47 2.89
C GLY A 223 -8.32 17.25 1.59
N THR A 224 -7.52 16.76 0.63
CA THR A 224 -7.32 17.42 -0.66
C THR A 224 -8.59 17.38 -1.50
N VAL A 225 -9.27 16.22 -1.54
CA VAL A 225 -10.56 16.10 -2.25
C VAL A 225 -11.59 17.05 -1.68
N LEU A 226 -11.70 17.15 -0.35
CA LEU A 226 -12.61 18.09 0.30
C LEU A 226 -12.34 19.54 -0.15
N ASP A 227 -11.06 19.93 -0.19
CA ASP A 227 -10.67 21.27 -0.68
C ASP A 227 -11.05 21.49 -2.14
N TRP A 228 -10.85 20.48 -3.00
CA TRP A 228 -11.23 20.56 -4.41
C TRP A 228 -12.74 20.67 -4.63
N CYS A 229 -13.53 19.98 -3.81
CA CYS A 229 -14.98 20.05 -3.88
C CYS A 229 -15.55 21.37 -3.35
N PHE A 230 -15.16 21.76 -2.14
CA PHE A 230 -15.84 22.84 -1.41
C PHE A 230 -15.13 24.20 -1.45
N LYS A 231 -13.79 24.23 -1.46
CA LYS A 231 -13.04 25.50 -1.50
C LYS A 231 -12.73 25.96 -2.92
N LEU A 232 -12.27 25.03 -3.76
CA LEU A 232 -11.85 25.34 -5.13
C LEU A 232 -12.99 25.16 -6.14
N LYS A 233 -14.01 24.38 -5.78
CA LYS A 233 -15.19 24.04 -6.62
C LYS A 233 -14.78 23.43 -7.97
N LEU A 234 -13.75 22.58 -7.95
CA LEU A 234 -13.23 21.89 -9.13
C LEU A 234 -14.00 20.61 -9.47
N ILE A 235 -14.64 19.99 -8.45
CA ILE A 235 -15.39 18.74 -8.58
C ILE A 235 -16.85 19.03 -8.24
N ASP A 236 -17.73 18.79 -9.20
CA ASP A 236 -19.18 18.81 -9.00
C ASP A 236 -19.64 17.45 -8.47
N LEU A 237 -19.90 17.39 -7.16
CA LEU A 237 -20.29 16.15 -6.48
C LEU A 237 -21.64 15.62 -6.96
N THR A 238 -22.52 16.45 -7.52
CA THR A 238 -23.83 16.01 -8.04
C THR A 238 -23.75 15.15 -9.29
N LYS A 239 -22.58 15.10 -9.94
CA LYS A 239 -22.33 14.30 -11.15
C LYS A 239 -21.59 12.99 -10.85
N ILE A 240 -21.21 12.74 -9.60
CA ILE A 240 -20.50 11.53 -9.22
C ILE A 240 -21.47 10.33 -9.20
N ARG A 241 -21.11 9.28 -9.90
CA ARG A 241 -21.86 8.03 -10.05
C ARG A 241 -21.36 6.90 -9.14
N VAL A 242 -20.05 6.90 -8.85
CA VAL A 242 -19.42 5.90 -8.00
C VAL A 242 -18.51 6.60 -6.99
N PHE A 243 -18.71 6.30 -5.72
CA PHE A 243 -17.88 6.76 -4.62
C PHE A 243 -17.26 5.57 -3.91
N VAL A 244 -15.93 5.57 -3.79
CA VAL A 244 -15.16 4.48 -3.19
C VAL A 244 -14.37 4.98 -1.99
N LEU A 245 -14.44 4.25 -0.89
CA LEU A 245 -13.59 4.40 0.30
C LEU A 245 -12.70 3.17 0.42
N ASP A 246 -11.39 3.32 0.21
CA ASP A 246 -10.42 2.24 0.36
C ASP A 246 -9.66 2.37 1.68
N GLU A 247 -9.39 1.25 2.35
CA GLU A 247 -8.79 1.14 3.68
C GLU A 247 -9.49 2.06 4.71
N ALA A 248 -10.80 1.84 4.91
CA ALA A 248 -11.65 2.66 5.79
C ALA A 248 -11.22 2.63 7.26
N ASP A 249 -10.66 1.53 7.76
CA ASP A 249 -10.02 1.40 9.06
C ASP A 249 -8.92 2.47 9.26
N VAL A 250 -8.05 2.64 8.27
CA VAL A 250 -7.01 3.66 8.29
C VAL A 250 -7.58 5.08 8.27
N MET A 251 -8.69 5.29 7.57
CA MET A 251 -9.32 6.62 7.52
C MET A 251 -9.89 7.05 8.87
N ILE A 252 -10.35 6.10 9.68
CA ILE A 252 -10.86 6.37 11.03
C ILE A 252 -9.72 6.75 11.97
N ASP A 253 -8.60 6.03 11.91
CA ASP A 253 -7.42 6.29 12.74
C ASP A 253 -6.75 7.63 12.40
N THR A 254 -6.95 8.13 11.18
CA THR A 254 -6.33 9.38 10.74
C THR A 254 -7.21 10.57 11.10
N GLN A 255 -6.69 11.44 11.96
CA GLN A 255 -7.41 12.60 12.46
C GLN A 255 -8.07 13.42 11.32
N GLY A 256 -9.37 13.62 11.40
CA GLY A 256 -10.15 14.42 10.47
C GLY A 256 -10.55 13.72 9.16
N PHE A 257 -10.00 12.56 8.79
CA PHE A 257 -10.32 11.90 7.52
C PHE A 257 -11.73 11.31 7.52
N SER A 258 -12.18 10.77 8.65
CA SER A 258 -13.56 10.32 8.84
C SER A 258 -14.55 11.45 8.57
N ASP A 259 -14.36 12.62 9.19
CA ASP A 259 -15.24 13.78 9.01
C ASP A 259 -15.20 14.35 7.59
N HIS A 260 -14.03 14.39 6.97
CA HIS A 260 -13.87 14.82 5.58
C HIS A 260 -14.65 13.90 4.64
N SER A 261 -14.54 12.57 4.83
CA SER A 261 -15.23 11.57 4.03
C SER A 261 -16.75 11.67 4.16
N VAL A 262 -17.25 11.85 5.39
CA VAL A 262 -18.69 12.05 5.65
C VAL A 262 -19.23 13.34 5.02
N ARG A 263 -18.45 14.43 5.06
CA ARG A 263 -18.86 15.70 4.42
C ARG A 263 -18.94 15.57 2.89
N ILE A 264 -18.02 14.84 2.28
CA ILE A 264 -18.05 14.56 0.85
C ILE A 264 -19.27 13.70 0.53
N GLN A 265 -19.47 12.61 1.26
CA GLN A 265 -20.57 11.66 1.06
C GLN A 265 -21.94 12.34 1.12
N ARG A 266 -22.16 13.24 2.07
CA ARG A 266 -23.45 13.96 2.24
C ARG A 266 -23.80 14.86 1.06
N ALA A 267 -22.86 15.23 0.23
CA ALA A 267 -23.08 16.06 -0.95
C ALA A 267 -23.21 15.26 -2.25
N LEU A 268 -23.12 13.92 -2.18
CA LEU A 268 -23.32 13.03 -3.31
C LEU A 268 -24.82 12.81 -3.59
N PRO A 269 -25.22 12.56 -4.84
CA PRO A 269 -26.60 12.22 -5.18
C PRO A 269 -27.02 10.87 -4.58
N SER A 270 -28.31 10.69 -4.37
CA SER A 270 -28.90 9.44 -3.81
C SER A 270 -28.63 8.22 -4.68
N GLU A 271 -28.50 8.41 -5.99
CA GLU A 271 -28.24 7.37 -6.99
C GLU A 271 -26.77 6.98 -7.07
N CYS A 272 -25.89 7.71 -6.38
CA CYS A 272 -24.46 7.41 -6.36
C CYS A 272 -24.22 6.06 -5.70
N GLN A 273 -23.57 5.16 -6.43
CA GLN A 273 -23.13 3.89 -5.86
C GLN A 273 -21.98 4.13 -4.88
N MET A 274 -22.10 3.60 -3.67
CA MET A 274 -21.12 3.76 -2.61
C MET A 274 -20.49 2.42 -2.23
N LEU A 275 -19.16 2.36 -2.27
CA LEU A 275 -18.37 1.17 -2.04
C LEU A 275 -17.35 1.44 -0.94
N LEU A 276 -17.31 0.62 0.11
CA LEU A 276 -16.37 0.72 1.20
C LEU A 276 -15.59 -0.58 1.36
N PHE A 277 -14.28 -0.46 1.37
CA PHE A 277 -13.35 -1.57 1.56
C PHE A 277 -12.49 -1.35 2.80
N SER A 278 -12.35 -2.40 3.61
CA SER A 278 -11.51 -2.38 4.80
C SER A 278 -10.86 -3.74 5.02
N ALA A 279 -9.70 -3.76 5.68
CA ALA A 279 -9.08 -5.02 6.10
C ALA A 279 -9.67 -5.53 7.41
N THR A 280 -10.08 -4.62 8.28
CA THR A 280 -10.65 -4.91 9.59
C THR A 280 -12.03 -4.30 9.74
N PHE A 281 -12.84 -4.85 10.63
CA PHE A 281 -14.15 -4.31 11.02
C PHE A 281 -14.31 -4.42 12.54
N GLU A 282 -13.48 -3.65 13.26
CA GLU A 282 -13.74 -3.33 14.68
C GLU A 282 -15.03 -2.49 14.78
N ASP A 283 -15.63 -2.40 15.98
CA ASP A 283 -16.90 -1.69 16.17
C ASP A 283 -16.86 -0.24 15.66
N SER A 284 -15.73 0.44 15.81
CA SER A 284 -15.52 1.80 15.31
C SER A 284 -15.61 1.89 13.77
N VAL A 285 -15.00 0.92 13.08
CA VAL A 285 -15.04 0.82 11.61
C VAL A 285 -16.42 0.48 11.14
N TRP A 286 -17.12 -0.42 11.84
CA TRP A 286 -18.49 -0.80 11.53
C TRP A 286 -19.44 0.38 11.67
N HIS A 287 -19.42 1.10 12.77
CA HIS A 287 -20.24 2.29 12.98
C HIS A 287 -19.98 3.40 11.94
N PHE A 288 -18.73 3.57 11.53
CA PHE A 288 -18.41 4.49 10.46
C PHE A 288 -18.98 4.03 9.12
N ALA A 289 -18.82 2.75 8.79
CA ALA A 289 -19.32 2.18 7.54
C ALA A 289 -20.84 2.28 7.41
N GLU A 290 -21.59 1.94 8.45
CA GLU A 290 -23.05 2.08 8.49
C GLU A 290 -23.52 3.54 8.36
N ARG A 291 -22.77 4.47 8.93
CA ARG A 291 -23.08 5.90 8.86
C ARG A 291 -22.86 6.49 7.46
N ILE A 292 -21.91 5.96 6.70
CA ILE A 292 -21.49 6.54 5.42
C ILE A 292 -22.09 5.82 4.20
N ILE A 293 -22.37 4.53 4.30
CA ILE A 293 -22.91 3.74 3.20
C ILE A 293 -24.38 3.40 3.48
N PRO A 294 -25.34 4.02 2.79
CA PRO A 294 -26.75 3.71 2.97
C PRO A 294 -27.10 2.34 2.38
N ASP A 295 -27.90 1.57 3.09
CA ASP A 295 -28.47 0.29 2.63
C ASP A 295 -27.46 -0.64 1.91
N PRO A 296 -26.32 -1.02 2.52
CA PRO A 296 -25.30 -1.78 1.86
C PRO A 296 -25.61 -3.27 1.81
N ASN A 297 -25.13 -3.96 0.77
CA ASN A 297 -24.78 -5.36 0.90
C ASN A 297 -23.46 -5.45 1.67
N VAL A 298 -23.29 -6.50 2.47
CA VAL A 298 -22.11 -6.65 3.31
C VAL A 298 -21.43 -7.97 3.03
N ILE A 299 -20.15 -7.91 2.72
CA ILE A 299 -19.27 -9.08 2.58
C ILE A 299 -18.29 -9.07 3.76
N LYS A 300 -18.39 -10.05 4.65
CA LYS A 300 -17.48 -10.23 5.79
C LYS A 300 -16.69 -11.52 5.65
N LEU A 301 -15.42 -11.47 6.02
CA LEU A 301 -14.69 -12.69 6.36
C LEU A 301 -15.04 -13.07 7.79
N ARG A 302 -15.23 -14.36 8.06
CA ARG A 302 -15.42 -14.85 9.43
C ARG A 302 -14.17 -14.54 10.26
N LYS A 303 -14.35 -14.25 11.55
CA LYS A 303 -13.25 -13.92 12.46
C LYS A 303 -12.18 -15.02 12.51
N GLU A 304 -12.62 -16.28 12.43
CA GLU A 304 -11.75 -17.47 12.40
C GLU A 304 -10.94 -17.59 11.10
N GLU A 305 -11.29 -16.82 10.07
CA GLU A 305 -10.69 -16.87 8.75
C GLU A 305 -9.81 -15.65 8.43
N LEU A 306 -9.67 -14.71 9.37
CA LEU A 306 -8.62 -13.69 9.34
C LEU A 306 -7.23 -14.34 9.53
N THR A 307 -7.14 -15.64 9.25
CA THR A 307 -5.94 -16.42 9.48
C THR A 307 -4.84 -16.01 8.51
N LEU A 308 -3.73 -15.73 9.13
CA LEU A 308 -2.47 -15.42 8.47
C LEU A 308 -1.75 -16.72 8.02
N ASN A 309 -2.53 -17.72 7.57
CA ASN A 309 -2.06 -19.08 7.29
C ASN A 309 -0.91 -19.13 6.26
N ASN A 310 -0.82 -18.13 5.41
CA ASN A 310 0.26 -18.02 4.43
C ASN A 310 1.52 -17.36 5.01
N ILE A 311 1.47 -16.88 6.26
CA ILE A 311 2.58 -16.18 6.91
C ILE A 311 3.01 -16.98 8.12
N ARG A 312 4.20 -17.55 8.07
CA ARG A 312 4.82 -18.15 9.25
C ARG A 312 5.38 -17.03 10.12
N GLN A 313 5.06 -17.09 11.40
CA GLN A 313 5.38 -16.03 12.34
C GLN A 313 6.31 -16.55 13.41
N TYR A 314 7.35 -15.77 13.68
CA TYR A 314 8.38 -16.06 14.68
C TYR A 314 8.60 -14.87 15.59
N TYR A 315 9.11 -15.10 16.80
CA TYR A 315 9.61 -14.05 17.67
C TYR A 315 10.97 -14.42 18.25
N VAL A 316 11.79 -13.39 18.44
CA VAL A 316 13.10 -13.48 19.09
C VAL A 316 13.05 -12.63 20.35
N LEU A 317 13.43 -13.21 21.50
CA LEU A 317 13.58 -12.48 22.75
C LEU A 317 14.91 -11.73 22.75
N CYS A 318 14.85 -10.45 23.04
CA CYS A 318 15.98 -9.53 23.08
C CYS A 318 15.93 -8.73 24.38
N GLU A 319 17.07 -8.45 25.00
CA GLU A 319 17.13 -7.59 26.20
C GLU A 319 17.17 -6.10 25.81
N HIS A 320 17.95 -5.81 24.75
CA HIS A 320 18.20 -4.43 24.33
C HIS A 320 18.09 -4.27 22.81
N ARG A 321 18.07 -3.02 22.36
CA ARG A 321 18.02 -2.66 20.93
C ARG A 321 19.19 -3.23 20.11
N LYS A 322 20.38 -3.38 20.71
CA LYS A 322 21.54 -3.97 20.03
C LYS A 322 21.35 -5.46 19.79
N ASP A 323 20.71 -6.17 20.72
CA ASP A 323 20.43 -7.58 20.57
C ASP A 323 19.40 -7.81 19.47
N LYS A 324 18.39 -6.93 19.35
CA LYS A 324 17.46 -6.93 18.21
C LYS A 324 18.20 -6.78 16.89
N TYR A 325 19.21 -5.91 16.84
CA TYR A 325 20.01 -5.71 15.63
C TYR A 325 20.87 -6.93 15.30
N GLN A 326 21.52 -7.52 16.31
CA GLN A 326 22.31 -8.74 16.12
C GLN A 326 21.45 -9.91 15.65
N ALA A 327 20.29 -10.11 16.26
CA ALA A 327 19.32 -11.11 15.82
C ALA A 327 18.85 -10.89 14.38
N LEU A 328 18.61 -9.64 14.01
CA LEU A 328 18.26 -9.27 12.63
C LEU A 328 19.37 -9.61 11.66
N CYS A 329 20.63 -9.32 11.98
CA CYS A 329 21.80 -9.65 11.16
C CYS A 329 21.96 -11.17 10.98
N ASN A 330 21.77 -11.94 12.05
CA ASN A 330 21.84 -13.40 12.00
C ASN A 330 20.74 -13.99 11.09
N ILE A 331 19.49 -13.53 11.24
CA ILE A 331 18.38 -13.94 10.37
C ILE A 331 18.66 -13.53 8.92
N TYR A 332 19.13 -12.30 8.71
CA TYR A 332 19.41 -11.77 7.36
C TYR A 332 20.56 -12.53 6.67
N GLY A 333 21.56 -12.99 7.42
CA GLY A 333 22.69 -13.76 6.90
C GLY A 333 22.35 -15.22 6.57
N SER A 334 21.36 -15.81 7.26
CA SER A 334 21.05 -17.24 7.16
C SER A 334 19.92 -17.57 6.18
N ILE A 335 19.04 -16.61 5.86
CA ILE A 335 17.89 -16.86 5.00
C ILE A 335 18.09 -16.16 3.66
N THR A 336 17.77 -16.87 2.56
CA THR A 336 17.72 -16.23 1.23
C THR A 336 16.57 -15.23 1.15
N ILE A 337 16.90 -13.95 1.19
CA ILE A 337 15.92 -12.87 1.23
C ILE A 337 15.71 -12.31 -0.17
N GLY A 338 14.46 -12.32 -0.66
CA GLY A 338 14.06 -11.57 -1.83
C GLY A 338 14.10 -10.06 -1.53
N GLN A 339 13.09 -9.59 -0.82
CA GLN A 339 13.03 -8.24 -0.25
C GLN A 339 12.40 -8.29 1.14
N ALA A 340 12.85 -7.41 2.04
CA ALA A 340 12.35 -7.29 3.39
C ALA A 340 11.80 -5.89 3.69
N ILE A 341 10.75 -5.82 4.52
CA ILE A 341 10.29 -4.57 5.13
C ILE A 341 10.47 -4.67 6.64
N ILE A 342 11.15 -3.69 7.23
CA ILE A 342 11.40 -3.60 8.66
C ILE A 342 10.61 -2.44 9.25
N PHE A 343 9.78 -2.73 10.23
CA PHE A 343 8.92 -1.76 10.91
C PHE A 343 9.50 -1.35 12.26
N CYS A 344 9.70 -0.06 12.43
CA CYS A 344 10.09 0.56 13.69
C CYS A 344 8.92 1.37 14.28
N GLN A 345 8.83 1.45 15.61
CA GLN A 345 7.82 2.25 16.29
C GLN A 345 8.09 3.75 16.15
N THR A 346 9.35 4.15 16.20
CA THR A 346 9.75 5.55 16.17
C THR A 346 10.63 5.87 14.95
N ARG A 347 10.58 7.13 14.50
CA ARG A 347 11.47 7.63 13.45
C ARG A 347 12.94 7.56 13.87
N GLN A 348 13.21 7.74 15.14
CA GLN A 348 14.58 7.69 15.69
C GLN A 348 15.16 6.28 15.58
N ASN A 349 14.37 5.24 15.96
CA ASN A 349 14.80 3.86 15.78
C ASN A 349 15.00 3.51 14.32
N ALA A 350 14.10 3.97 13.43
CA ALA A 350 14.23 3.73 12.01
C ALA A 350 15.49 4.37 11.41
N LYS A 351 15.80 5.62 11.79
CA LYS A 351 17.04 6.30 11.36
C LYS A 351 18.29 5.58 11.87
N TRP A 352 18.30 5.24 13.16
CA TRP A 352 19.42 4.52 13.77
C TRP A 352 19.67 3.17 13.06
N LEU A 353 18.63 2.36 12.90
CA LEU A 353 18.71 1.06 12.25
C LEU A 353 19.23 1.18 10.79
N THR A 354 18.78 2.22 10.08
CA THR A 354 19.23 2.48 8.71
C THR A 354 20.73 2.76 8.66
N VAL A 355 21.24 3.53 9.61
CA VAL A 355 22.68 3.86 9.67
C VAL A 355 23.52 2.60 9.96
N GLU A 356 23.12 1.81 10.96
CA GLU A 356 23.83 0.56 11.30
C GLU A 356 23.87 -0.40 10.10
N MET A 357 22.72 -0.65 9.47
CA MET A 357 22.67 -1.56 8.31
C MET A 357 23.47 -1.06 7.11
N ILE A 358 23.54 0.26 6.86
CA ILE A 358 24.37 0.82 5.78
C ILE A 358 25.87 0.66 6.13
N GLN A 359 26.26 0.85 7.39
CA GLN A 359 27.64 0.66 7.85
C GLN A 359 28.11 -0.80 7.65
N ASP A 360 27.18 -1.75 7.83
CA ASP A 360 27.45 -3.17 7.60
C ASP A 360 27.32 -3.57 6.10
N GLY A 361 27.15 -2.59 5.20
CA GLY A 361 27.18 -2.80 3.76
C GLY A 361 25.85 -3.22 3.13
N HIS A 362 24.72 -3.18 3.87
CA HIS A 362 23.42 -3.54 3.33
C HIS A 362 22.81 -2.44 2.46
N GLN A 363 22.11 -2.84 1.39
CA GLN A 363 21.37 -1.93 0.51
C GLN A 363 19.98 -1.64 1.12
N VAL A 364 19.89 -0.54 1.83
CA VAL A 364 18.73 -0.17 2.65
C VAL A 364 18.19 1.19 2.26
N SER A 365 16.86 1.33 2.25
CA SER A 365 16.19 2.62 2.14
C SER A 365 15.33 2.91 3.37
N LEU A 366 15.34 4.18 3.81
CA LEU A 366 14.46 4.68 4.87
C LEU A 366 13.25 5.38 4.26
N LEU A 367 12.06 4.91 4.60
CA LEU A 367 10.79 5.56 4.26
C LEU A 367 10.18 6.20 5.52
N SER A 368 10.20 7.54 5.57
CA SER A 368 9.75 8.31 6.73
C SER A 368 8.77 9.41 6.32
N GLY A 369 7.87 9.78 7.24
CA GLY A 369 6.93 10.88 7.02
C GLY A 369 7.57 12.28 6.93
N GLU A 370 8.87 12.41 7.24
CA GLU A 370 9.63 13.67 7.08
C GLU A 370 10.03 13.93 5.63
N LEU A 371 10.07 12.89 4.81
CA LEU A 371 10.42 13.00 3.40
C LEU A 371 9.32 13.69 2.60
N THR A 372 9.72 14.41 1.55
CA THR A 372 8.75 14.96 0.61
C THR A 372 8.00 13.84 -0.13
N VAL A 373 6.88 14.19 -0.71
CA VAL A 373 6.06 13.23 -1.47
C VAL A 373 6.84 12.60 -2.62
N GLU A 374 7.62 13.41 -3.33
CA GLU A 374 8.46 12.98 -4.46
C GLU A 374 9.57 12.04 -4.01
N GLN A 375 10.22 12.35 -2.89
CA GLN A 375 11.25 11.49 -2.30
C GLN A 375 10.67 10.12 -1.90
N ARG A 376 9.50 10.11 -1.25
CA ARG A 376 8.81 8.85 -0.87
C ARG A 376 8.44 8.03 -2.09
N ALA A 377 7.89 8.67 -3.13
CA ALA A 377 7.53 8.00 -4.38
C ALA A 377 8.76 7.39 -5.07
N SER A 378 9.89 8.12 -5.10
CA SER A 378 11.15 7.64 -5.65
C SER A 378 11.69 6.42 -4.89
N ILE A 379 11.69 6.46 -3.54
CA ILE A 379 12.14 5.34 -2.70
C ILE A 379 11.28 4.10 -2.94
N ILE A 380 9.95 4.26 -2.94
CA ILE A 380 9.03 3.13 -3.18
C ILE A 380 9.25 2.54 -4.58
N GLN A 381 9.49 3.39 -5.59
CA GLN A 381 9.73 2.91 -6.94
C GLN A 381 11.05 2.13 -7.03
N ARG A 382 12.13 2.65 -6.47
CA ARG A 382 13.44 1.96 -6.42
C ARG A 382 13.35 0.63 -5.67
N PHE A 383 12.58 0.58 -4.57
CA PHE A 383 12.33 -0.67 -3.85
C PHE A 383 11.53 -1.66 -4.70
N ARG A 384 10.51 -1.21 -5.45
CA ARG A 384 9.76 -2.04 -6.41
C ARG A 384 10.64 -2.58 -7.54
N ASP A 385 11.58 -1.78 -8.01
CA ASP A 385 12.54 -2.15 -9.04
C ASP A 385 13.66 -3.09 -8.52
N GLY A 386 13.63 -3.44 -7.23
CA GLY A 386 14.61 -4.33 -6.59
C GLY A 386 15.99 -3.72 -6.39
N LYS A 387 16.12 -2.38 -6.52
CA LYS A 387 17.40 -1.68 -6.32
C LYS A 387 17.85 -1.70 -4.87
N GLU A 388 16.91 -1.68 -3.94
CA GLU A 388 17.13 -1.93 -2.52
C GLU A 388 16.49 -3.24 -2.11
N LYS A 389 17.16 -3.96 -1.22
CA LYS A 389 16.67 -5.24 -0.67
C LYS A 389 15.88 -5.05 0.62
N VAL A 390 16.13 -3.98 1.35
CA VAL A 390 15.52 -3.69 2.64
C VAL A 390 14.90 -2.30 2.63
N LEU A 391 13.63 -2.23 3.07
CA LEU A 391 12.93 -0.98 3.32
C LEU A 391 12.66 -0.85 4.82
N ILE A 392 13.24 0.15 5.46
CA ILE A 392 12.96 0.48 6.87
C ILE A 392 11.91 1.57 6.91
N THR A 393 10.88 1.41 7.74
CA THR A 393 9.77 2.37 7.81
C THR A 393 9.10 2.39 9.18
N THR A 394 8.24 3.39 9.38
CA THR A 394 7.30 3.46 10.50
C THR A 394 5.87 3.20 10.00
N ASN A 395 4.89 3.08 10.94
CA ASN A 395 3.49 2.77 10.60
C ASN A 395 2.88 3.67 9.53
N VAL A 396 3.18 4.96 9.56
CA VAL A 396 2.56 5.97 8.66
C VAL A 396 2.85 5.69 7.19
N CYS A 397 4.01 5.11 6.88
CA CYS A 397 4.44 4.85 5.51
C CYS A 397 4.24 3.39 5.07
N ALA A 398 3.84 2.52 6.00
CA ALA A 398 3.70 1.10 5.75
C ALA A 398 2.40 0.72 5.05
N ARG A 399 1.39 1.56 5.15
CA ARG A 399 0.07 1.34 4.58
C ARG A 399 0.09 1.71 3.08
N GLY A 400 -0.48 0.87 2.24
CA GLY A 400 -0.54 1.11 0.79
C GLY A 400 0.69 0.70 -0.03
N ILE A 401 1.77 0.18 0.58
CA ILE A 401 2.90 -0.32 -0.20
C ILE A 401 2.59 -1.75 -0.68
N ASP A 402 2.48 -1.89 -2.00
CA ASP A 402 2.36 -3.19 -2.65
C ASP A 402 3.61 -3.49 -3.47
N VAL A 403 4.38 -4.47 -3.01
CA VAL A 403 5.58 -4.96 -3.68
C VAL A 403 5.52 -6.48 -3.70
N LYS A 404 5.47 -7.05 -4.88
CA LYS A 404 5.27 -8.49 -5.09
C LYS A 404 6.45 -9.35 -4.61
N GLN A 405 7.63 -8.76 -4.43
CA GLN A 405 8.86 -9.44 -4.06
C GLN A 405 9.13 -9.48 -2.55
N VAL A 406 8.27 -8.87 -1.72
CA VAL A 406 8.47 -8.89 -0.26
C VAL A 406 8.17 -10.28 0.28
N THR A 407 9.23 -10.94 0.73
CA THR A 407 9.17 -12.28 1.32
C THR A 407 9.21 -12.25 2.84
N ILE A 408 9.84 -11.22 3.42
CA ILE A 408 10.05 -11.09 4.84
C ILE A 408 9.53 -9.76 5.36
N VAL A 409 8.84 -9.80 6.50
CA VAL A 409 8.50 -8.65 7.32
C VAL A 409 9.14 -8.80 8.69
N VAL A 410 9.75 -7.74 9.18
CA VAL A 410 10.31 -7.69 10.53
C VAL A 410 9.63 -6.58 11.32
N ASN A 411 8.99 -6.92 12.42
CA ASN A 411 8.63 -5.97 13.46
C ASN A 411 9.83 -5.79 14.40
N PHE A 412 10.68 -4.80 14.09
CA PHE A 412 11.79 -4.43 14.97
C PHE A 412 11.30 -3.91 16.31
N ASP A 413 10.14 -3.24 16.28
CA ASP A 413 9.36 -2.87 17.44
C ASP A 413 7.92 -3.34 17.26
N LEU A 414 7.33 -3.95 18.29
CA LEU A 414 5.93 -4.39 18.28
C LEU A 414 4.99 -3.18 18.18
N PRO A 415 3.94 -3.21 17.36
CA PRO A 415 2.98 -2.10 17.29
C PRO A 415 2.11 -2.08 18.54
N VAL A 416 2.11 -0.95 19.23
CA VAL A 416 1.31 -0.71 20.43
C VAL A 416 0.56 0.61 20.33
N LYS A 417 -0.64 0.66 20.91
CA LYS A 417 -1.46 1.86 21.10
C LYS A 417 -0.96 2.64 22.34
N GLN A 418 -1.54 3.81 22.61
CA GLN A 418 -1.29 4.52 23.86
C GLN A 418 -1.70 3.64 25.05
N GLY A 419 -0.83 3.49 26.05
CA GLY A 419 -1.04 2.60 27.21
C GLY A 419 -0.52 1.17 27.02
N GLU A 420 0.35 0.95 26.01
CA GLU A 420 1.06 -0.32 25.73
C GLU A 420 0.16 -1.49 25.32
N GLU A 421 -1.12 -1.26 25.07
CA GLU A 421 -2.00 -2.29 24.49
C GLU A 421 -1.60 -2.59 23.04
N PRO A 422 -1.65 -3.88 22.61
CA PRO A 422 -1.33 -4.26 21.25
C PRO A 422 -2.21 -3.54 20.22
N ASP A 423 -1.59 -3.05 19.16
CA ASP A 423 -2.30 -2.53 18.00
C ASP A 423 -2.48 -3.66 16.98
N TYR A 424 -3.58 -4.39 17.09
CA TYR A 424 -3.88 -5.55 16.25
C TYR A 424 -3.99 -5.19 14.77
N GLU A 425 -4.63 -4.07 14.46
CA GLU A 425 -4.77 -3.60 13.07
C GLU A 425 -3.43 -3.29 12.44
N THR A 426 -2.61 -2.50 13.12
CA THR A 426 -1.26 -2.17 12.64
C THR A 426 -0.40 -3.42 12.49
N TYR A 427 -0.52 -4.39 13.42
CA TYR A 427 0.17 -5.68 13.30
C TYR A 427 -0.24 -6.41 12.03
N LEU A 428 -1.53 -6.58 11.79
CA LEU A 428 -2.08 -7.22 10.59
C LEU A 428 -1.63 -6.51 9.31
N HIS A 429 -1.69 -5.18 9.29
CA HIS A 429 -1.25 -4.39 8.14
C HIS A 429 0.25 -4.52 7.85
N ARG A 430 1.09 -4.63 8.88
CA ARG A 430 2.53 -4.83 8.73
C ARG A 430 2.85 -6.20 8.17
N ILE A 431 2.42 -7.27 8.82
CA ILE A 431 2.75 -8.63 8.37
C ILE A 431 2.05 -8.97 7.05
N GLY A 432 0.88 -8.39 6.76
CA GLY A 432 0.20 -8.49 5.49
C GLY A 432 0.93 -7.82 4.30
N ARG A 433 2.17 -7.31 4.49
CA ARG A 433 3.04 -6.91 3.36
C ARG A 433 3.72 -8.11 2.72
N THR A 434 3.85 -9.22 3.42
CA THR A 434 4.28 -10.52 2.88
C THR A 434 3.09 -11.48 2.74
N GLY A 435 3.31 -12.67 2.21
CA GLY A 435 2.25 -13.69 2.06
C GLY A 435 1.14 -13.34 1.06
N ARG A 436 1.37 -12.41 0.14
CA ARG A 436 0.38 -11.90 -0.81
C ARG A 436 0.24 -12.77 -2.04
N PHE A 437 -0.93 -12.70 -2.67
CA PHE A 437 -1.22 -13.42 -3.92
C PHE A 437 -1.03 -14.94 -3.82
N GLY A 438 -1.33 -15.53 -2.65
CA GLY A 438 -1.18 -16.96 -2.40
C GLY A 438 0.26 -17.43 -2.20
N LYS A 439 1.23 -16.52 -2.11
CA LYS A 439 2.62 -16.85 -1.77
C LYS A 439 2.77 -17.06 -0.26
N LYS A 440 3.75 -17.85 0.13
CA LYS A 440 4.17 -17.96 1.54
C LYS A 440 4.99 -16.72 1.93
N GLY A 441 4.91 -16.33 3.20
CA GLY A 441 5.66 -15.21 3.77
C GLY A 441 6.21 -15.54 5.15
N LEU A 442 7.21 -14.77 5.58
CA LEU A 442 7.80 -14.87 6.91
C LEU A 442 7.63 -13.54 7.65
N ALA A 443 7.29 -13.63 8.93
CA ALA A 443 7.22 -12.47 9.81
C ALA A 443 8.03 -12.75 11.09
N PHE A 444 8.95 -11.85 11.41
CA PHE A 444 9.78 -11.91 12.61
C PHE A 444 9.45 -10.74 13.53
N ASN A 445 9.31 -11.03 14.82
CA ASN A 445 9.03 -10.03 15.84
C ASN A 445 10.21 -9.97 16.82
N MET A 446 10.92 -8.83 16.89
CA MET A 446 11.99 -8.60 17.85
C MET A 446 11.38 -8.07 19.15
N ILE A 447 11.32 -8.92 20.18
CA ILE A 447 10.51 -8.69 21.39
C ILE A 447 11.40 -8.50 22.61
N GLU A 448 11.22 -7.40 23.31
CA GLU A 448 11.73 -7.25 24.66
C GLU A 448 10.89 -8.08 25.64
N VAL A 449 11.51 -8.64 26.68
CA VAL A 449 10.87 -9.59 27.60
C VAL A 449 9.59 -9.04 28.22
N ASP A 450 9.55 -7.75 28.53
CA ASP A 450 8.38 -7.05 29.07
C ASP A 450 7.21 -6.91 28.06
N LYS A 451 7.48 -7.01 26.76
CA LYS A 451 6.47 -6.96 25.68
C LYS A 451 5.93 -8.34 25.26
N LEU A 452 6.48 -9.42 25.81
CA LEU A 452 6.01 -10.77 25.51
C LEU A 452 4.50 -10.97 25.79
N PRO A 453 3.92 -10.47 26.90
CA PRO A 453 2.47 -10.56 27.11
C PRO A 453 1.64 -9.90 26.00
N SER A 454 2.11 -8.78 25.44
CA SER A 454 1.45 -8.10 24.34
C SER A 454 1.50 -8.93 23.06
N LEU A 455 2.60 -9.63 22.78
CA LEU A 455 2.68 -10.56 21.66
C LEU A 455 1.74 -11.75 21.82
N MET A 456 1.61 -12.30 23.03
CA MET A 456 0.69 -13.41 23.29
C MET A 456 -0.77 -12.99 23.08
N LYS A 457 -1.15 -11.79 23.50
CA LYS A 457 -2.48 -11.21 23.17
C LYS A 457 -2.72 -11.13 21.65
N ILE A 458 -1.70 -10.77 20.85
CA ILE A 458 -1.79 -10.75 19.38
C ILE A 458 -2.01 -12.16 18.84
N GLN A 459 -1.24 -13.14 19.33
CA GLN A 459 -1.38 -14.54 18.95
C GLN A 459 -2.81 -15.06 19.20
N ASP A 460 -3.34 -14.78 20.38
CA ASP A 460 -4.70 -15.21 20.79
C ASP A 460 -5.77 -14.49 19.96
N HIS A 461 -5.60 -13.17 19.72
CA HIS A 461 -6.55 -12.39 18.95
C HIS A 461 -6.71 -12.91 17.51
N PHE A 462 -5.60 -13.30 16.85
CA PHE A 462 -5.61 -13.82 15.49
C PHE A 462 -5.72 -15.34 15.41
N ASN A 463 -5.83 -16.03 16.54
CA ASN A 463 -5.79 -17.49 16.61
C ASN A 463 -4.65 -18.08 15.75
N SER A 464 -3.47 -17.47 15.84
CA SER A 464 -2.29 -17.81 15.04
C SER A 464 -1.16 -18.30 15.95
N SER A 465 -0.28 -19.16 15.42
CA SER A 465 0.90 -19.62 16.16
C SER A 465 2.09 -18.75 15.82
N ILE A 466 2.68 -18.09 16.83
CA ILE A 466 3.92 -17.33 16.71
C ILE A 466 5.00 -18.11 17.47
N LYS A 467 5.97 -18.69 16.75
CA LYS A 467 6.96 -19.59 17.35
C LYS A 467 8.16 -18.80 17.88
N GLN A 468 8.68 -19.18 19.03
CA GLN A 468 9.97 -18.67 19.48
C GLN A 468 11.08 -19.17 18.56
N LEU A 469 12.04 -18.32 18.26
CA LEU A 469 13.23 -18.62 17.48
C LEU A 469 14.47 -18.19 18.26
N ASN A 470 15.44 -19.07 18.36
CA ASN A 470 16.76 -18.70 18.86
C ASN A 470 17.61 -18.14 17.71
N ALA A 471 17.78 -16.82 17.69
CA ALA A 471 18.55 -16.16 16.63
C ALA A 471 20.06 -16.37 16.70
N GLU A 472 20.57 -17.04 17.73
CA GLU A 472 21.98 -17.47 17.85
C GLU A 472 22.20 -18.86 17.25
N ASP A 473 21.14 -19.65 17.09
CA ASP A 473 21.18 -20.99 16.51
C ASP A 473 20.96 -20.90 14.98
N MET A 474 22.05 -20.90 14.24
CA MET A 474 22.02 -20.80 12.77
C MET A 474 21.32 -22.02 12.15
N ASP A 475 21.47 -23.21 12.74
CA ASP A 475 20.84 -24.43 12.25
C ASP A 475 19.30 -24.37 12.40
N GLU A 476 18.81 -23.70 13.43
CA GLU A 476 17.38 -23.46 13.61
C GLU A 476 16.83 -22.48 12.58
N ILE A 477 17.61 -21.40 12.28
CA ILE A 477 17.22 -20.40 11.29
C ILE A 477 17.22 -20.99 9.87
N GLU A 478 18.22 -21.79 9.50
CA GLU A 478 18.32 -22.41 8.18
C GLU A 478 17.20 -23.43 7.92
N LYS A 479 16.64 -24.05 8.97
CA LYS A 479 15.47 -24.96 8.88
C LYS A 479 14.14 -24.23 8.62
N ILE A 480 14.12 -22.89 8.60
CA ILE A 480 12.95 -22.12 8.22
C ILE A 480 12.79 -22.22 6.70
N ASP A 481 12.11 -23.28 6.25
CA ASP A 481 11.78 -23.48 4.82
C ASP A 481 10.77 -22.43 4.32
N TYR A 482 11.00 -21.96 3.10
CA TYR A 482 10.08 -21.08 2.35
C TYR A 482 8.87 -21.84 1.81
#